data_14928cac3dc75349cb94141484d9e04d
#
_entry.id   14928cac3dc75349cb94141484d9e04d
#
_cell.length_a   1.000
_cell.length_b   1.000
_cell.length_c   1.000
_cell.angle_alpha   90.00
_cell.angle_beta   90.00
_cell.angle_gamma   90.00
#
_symmetry.space_group_name_H-M   'P 1'
#
loop_
_entity.id
_entity.type
_entity.pdbx_description
1 polymer ?
#
loop_
_entity_poly.entity_id
_entity_poly.type
_entity_poly.pdbx_seq_one_letter_code
_entity_poly.pdbx_strand_id
1 'polypeptide(L)'
;MALAVAACAVALVTGSPGVVAMAVPFVVLVAVGLAAPRPQVSLGVTCDRSRLSEGEKLEVLVSVESAPGRAYVLFNTRPGPGFAPSGPGPGTVPRPRSAAVGLELGPGGRSEHCTALVARRWGKHQAGTVVWQASSYLGAMVAGGELALPGPVAVYPRPEVLRRLVLPQRLVLPWGAHVSRAKGQGYELAGVRPYRAGDRARDVNWRAWARHRQLASYERHPYQGADVVLLLDTFDGSSLDRAVTAACALAESYLGQRDRVGLVKFGGWLRWLRPGLGERQWYAVVDALLGTEVAESAVYRGLDVLPPRTVPPASLLVALTTLEGVSSVPAMVDLVDRGLDLVVLEVEPPVGRAPLSPRLGAVAEQLWLLTREANRAALRRAGAPTVVWRQGRPLAEALEELAAVPRGARLR
;
A
#
# COMPACT_ATOMS: atom_id res chain seq x y z
N MET A 1 -4.95 39.37 32.74
CA MET A 1 -6.16 39.32 33.60
C MET A 1 -5.76 39.14 35.07
N ALA A 2 -5.00 38.15 35.49
CA ALA A 2 -4.65 37.92 36.89
C ALA A 2 -4.02 39.16 37.58
N LEU A 3 -3.08 39.83 36.95
CA LEU A 3 -2.46 41.07 37.42
C LEU A 3 -3.45 42.21 37.60
N ALA A 4 -4.40 42.39 36.70
CA ALA A 4 -5.45 43.44 36.80
C ALA A 4 -6.38 43.14 37.99
N VAL A 5 -6.80 41.87 38.16
CA VAL A 5 -7.63 41.45 39.28
C VAL A 5 -6.90 41.62 40.60
N ALA A 6 -5.64 41.24 40.65
CA ALA A 6 -4.80 41.41 41.88
C ALA A 6 -4.59 42.88 42.21
N ALA A 7 -4.30 43.74 41.19
CA ALA A 7 -4.16 45.17 41.39
C ALA A 7 -5.45 45.85 41.87
N CYS A 8 -6.62 45.47 41.29
CA CYS A 8 -7.92 45.92 41.76
C CYS A 8 -8.21 45.48 43.22
N ALA A 9 -7.93 44.24 43.55
CA ALA A 9 -8.12 43.71 44.92
C ALA A 9 -7.25 44.47 45.96
N VAL A 10 -5.99 44.70 45.63
CA VAL A 10 -5.08 45.47 46.48
C VAL A 10 -5.52 46.92 46.59
N ALA A 11 -5.98 47.54 45.49
CA ALA A 11 -6.51 48.93 45.51
C ALA A 11 -7.73 49.05 46.41
N LEU A 12 -8.65 48.07 46.38
CA LEU A 12 -9.87 47.98 47.18
C LEU A 12 -9.54 47.83 48.68
N VAL A 13 -8.55 46.99 49.03
CA VAL A 13 -8.14 46.73 50.41
C VAL A 13 -7.36 47.89 51.03
N THR A 14 -6.50 48.53 50.25
CA THR A 14 -5.63 49.60 50.77
C THR A 14 -6.28 50.96 50.77
N GLY A 15 -7.34 51.20 49.97
CA GLY A 15 -7.99 52.51 49.84
C GLY A 15 -7.07 53.62 49.39
N SER A 16 -5.84 53.32 48.95
CA SER A 16 -4.82 54.28 48.59
C SER A 16 -5.01 54.80 47.16
N PRO A 17 -5.14 56.12 46.95
CA PRO A 17 -5.32 56.68 45.57
C PRO A 17 -4.13 56.37 44.66
N GLY A 18 -2.94 56.20 45.19
CA GLY A 18 -1.74 55.84 44.42
C GLY A 18 -1.81 54.40 43.84
N VAL A 19 -2.36 53.46 44.61
CA VAL A 19 -2.53 52.07 44.17
C VAL A 19 -3.63 51.98 43.11
N VAL A 20 -4.71 52.75 43.27
CA VAL A 20 -5.76 52.86 42.28
C VAL A 20 -5.21 53.39 40.97
N ALA A 21 -4.41 54.47 40.99
CA ALA A 21 -3.77 55.04 39.81
C ALA A 21 -2.86 54.03 39.08
N MET A 22 -2.15 53.17 39.80
CA MET A 22 -1.33 52.10 39.24
C MET A 22 -2.17 50.94 38.65
N ALA A 23 -3.38 50.70 39.14
CA ALA A 23 -4.28 49.66 38.63
C ALA A 23 -5.03 50.10 37.31
N VAL A 24 -5.28 51.38 37.13
CA VAL A 24 -6.03 51.94 35.97
C VAL A 24 -5.51 51.43 34.64
N PRO A 25 -4.20 51.49 34.29
CA PRO A 25 -3.72 51.05 32.99
C PRO A 25 -4.01 49.57 32.73
N PHE A 26 -3.93 48.72 33.76
CA PHE A 26 -4.26 47.29 33.61
C PHE A 26 -5.75 47.04 33.42
N VAL A 27 -6.60 47.80 34.11
CA VAL A 27 -8.06 47.74 33.93
C VAL A 27 -8.45 48.23 32.56
N VAL A 28 -7.87 49.32 32.08
CA VAL A 28 -8.13 49.84 30.76
C VAL A 28 -7.70 48.85 29.68
N LEU A 29 -6.50 48.25 29.81
CA LEU A 29 -6.04 47.20 28.90
C LEU A 29 -7.00 45.99 28.83
N VAL A 30 -7.47 45.54 29.98
CA VAL A 30 -8.43 44.42 30.07
C VAL A 30 -9.77 44.83 29.45
N ALA A 31 -10.27 46.05 29.79
CA ALA A 31 -11.54 46.54 29.22
C ALA A 31 -11.49 46.70 27.70
N VAL A 32 -10.39 47.25 27.15
CA VAL A 32 -10.18 47.36 25.72
C VAL A 32 -10.04 45.97 25.08
N GLY A 33 -9.34 45.04 25.74
CA GLY A 33 -9.19 43.67 25.26
C GLY A 33 -10.51 42.89 25.20
N LEU A 34 -11.39 43.08 26.19
CA LEU A 34 -12.71 42.47 26.26
C LEU A 34 -13.73 43.11 25.30
N ALA A 35 -13.57 44.42 25.05
CA ALA A 35 -14.35 45.15 24.05
C ALA A 35 -13.94 44.85 22.60
N ALA A 36 -12.76 44.26 22.40
CA ALA A 36 -12.30 43.87 21.07
C ALA A 36 -13.23 42.78 20.46
N PRO A 37 -13.56 42.88 19.18
CA PRO A 37 -14.36 41.90 18.50
C PRO A 37 -13.65 40.52 18.55
N ARG A 38 -14.42 39.43 18.63
CA ARG A 38 -13.90 38.10 18.54
C ARG A 38 -13.17 37.92 17.21
N PRO A 39 -11.98 37.29 17.17
CA PRO A 39 -11.27 37.07 15.94
C PRO A 39 -12.10 36.11 15.05
N GLN A 40 -12.53 36.60 13.91
CA GLN A 40 -13.21 35.82 12.89
C GLN A 40 -12.17 35.41 11.84
N VAL A 41 -11.82 34.16 11.81
CA VAL A 41 -10.82 33.59 10.91
C VAL A 41 -11.46 32.43 10.17
N SER A 42 -11.34 32.41 8.85
CA SER A 42 -11.69 31.26 8.00
C SER A 42 -10.43 30.53 7.61
N LEU A 43 -10.46 29.21 7.79
CA LEU A 43 -9.38 28.33 7.34
C LEU A 43 -9.87 27.45 6.19
N GLY A 44 -9.08 27.44 5.10
CA GLY A 44 -9.21 26.50 4.01
C GLY A 44 -8.02 25.52 4.04
N VAL A 45 -8.27 24.27 3.71
CA VAL A 45 -7.20 23.26 3.63
C VAL A 45 -7.36 22.49 2.33
N THR A 46 -6.27 22.37 1.58
CA THR A 46 -6.22 21.59 0.33
C THR A 46 -4.99 20.70 0.33
N CYS A 47 -5.12 19.54 -0.32
CA CYS A 47 -4.02 18.62 -0.57
C CYS A 47 -3.71 18.60 -2.07
N ASP A 48 -2.43 18.50 -2.42
CA ASP A 48 -1.98 18.49 -3.82
C ASP A 48 -2.45 17.25 -4.58
N ARG A 49 -2.61 16.12 -3.89
CA ARG A 49 -3.02 14.85 -4.50
C ARG A 49 -3.77 13.96 -3.51
N SER A 50 -4.55 13.02 -4.06
CA SER A 50 -5.30 12.00 -3.30
C SER A 50 -4.69 10.60 -3.39
N ARG A 51 -3.60 10.44 -4.17
CA ARG A 51 -2.90 9.16 -4.39
C ARG A 51 -1.41 9.38 -4.35
N LEU A 52 -0.68 8.55 -3.60
CA LEU A 52 0.78 8.59 -3.48
C LEU A 52 1.32 7.22 -3.06
N SER A 53 2.63 7.01 -3.25
CA SER A 53 3.33 5.81 -2.82
C SER A 53 3.93 5.98 -1.41
N GLU A 54 4.20 4.88 -0.72
CA GLU A 54 4.95 4.93 0.55
C GLU A 54 6.28 5.66 0.38
N GLY A 55 6.57 6.56 1.32
CA GLY A 55 7.75 7.41 1.31
C GLY A 55 7.59 8.72 0.54
N GLU A 56 6.54 8.88 -0.28
CA GLU A 56 6.25 10.14 -0.95
C GLU A 56 5.68 11.19 0.00
N LYS A 57 5.81 12.45 -0.40
CA LYS A 57 5.31 13.59 0.36
C LYS A 57 3.95 14.03 -0.17
N LEU A 58 3.04 14.27 0.76
CA LEU A 58 1.76 14.94 0.53
C LEU A 58 1.93 16.40 0.93
N GLU A 59 1.73 17.31 0.00
CA GLU A 59 1.74 18.74 0.27
C GLU A 59 0.35 19.20 0.71
N VAL A 60 0.32 19.81 1.88
CA VAL A 60 -0.90 20.34 2.50
C VAL A 60 -0.80 21.85 2.51
N LEU A 61 -1.67 22.52 1.78
CA LEU A 61 -1.78 23.96 1.76
C LEU A 61 -2.88 24.41 2.74
N VAL A 62 -2.48 25.17 3.73
CA VAL A 62 -3.38 25.81 4.71
C VAL A 62 -3.50 27.27 4.33
N SER A 63 -4.69 27.71 3.92
CA SER A 63 -5.03 29.10 3.67
C SER A 63 -5.78 29.67 4.87
N VAL A 64 -5.36 30.83 5.34
CA VAL A 64 -5.95 31.51 6.50
C VAL A 64 -6.37 32.91 6.07
N GLU A 65 -7.62 33.24 6.27
CA GLU A 65 -8.17 34.57 5.97
C GLU A 65 -8.75 35.18 7.25
N SER A 66 -8.40 36.41 7.55
CA SER A 66 -8.96 37.19 8.65
C SER A 66 -10.06 38.10 8.17
N ALA A 67 -11.20 38.15 8.87
CA ALA A 67 -12.23 39.16 8.72
C ALA A 67 -11.69 40.53 9.13
N PRO A 68 -12.49 41.66 9.01
CA PRO A 68 -12.04 42.98 9.38
C PRO A 68 -11.60 43.09 10.84
N GLY A 69 -10.32 42.87 11.10
CA GLY A 69 -9.67 42.90 12.41
C GLY A 69 -8.29 42.30 12.36
N ARG A 70 -7.39 42.72 13.26
CA ARG A 70 -6.09 42.05 13.43
C ARG A 70 -6.27 40.76 14.21
N ALA A 71 -5.73 39.67 13.67
CA ALA A 71 -5.75 38.37 14.34
C ALA A 71 -4.35 37.78 14.38
N TYR A 72 -3.99 37.17 15.48
CA TYR A 72 -2.82 36.31 15.59
C TYR A 72 -3.28 34.85 15.58
N VAL A 73 -2.86 34.11 14.57
CA VAL A 73 -3.32 32.72 14.33
C VAL A 73 -2.16 31.78 14.55
N LEU A 74 -2.38 30.81 15.44
CA LEU A 74 -1.51 29.66 15.63
C LEU A 74 -2.20 28.43 15.07
N PHE A 75 -1.53 27.68 14.23
CA PHE A 75 -2.05 26.38 13.80
C PHE A 75 -0.96 25.31 13.76
N ASN A 76 -1.39 24.06 13.88
CA ASN A 76 -0.54 22.89 13.80
C ASN A 76 -1.23 21.80 13.01
N THR A 77 -0.49 21.17 12.08
CA THR A 77 -0.98 20.04 11.30
C THR A 77 -0.61 18.76 12.06
N ARG A 78 -1.62 18.03 12.53
CA ARG A 78 -1.48 16.71 13.15
C ARG A 78 -1.63 15.65 12.08
N PRO A 79 -0.58 14.84 11.80
CA PRO A 79 -0.68 13.76 10.83
C PRO A 79 -1.65 12.69 11.31
N GLY A 80 -2.40 12.13 10.37
CA GLY A 80 -3.26 10.98 10.62
C GLY A 80 -2.50 9.65 10.66
N PRO A 81 -3.22 8.54 10.93
CA PRO A 81 -2.64 7.21 10.88
C PRO A 81 -2.02 6.94 9.49
N GLY A 82 -0.80 6.44 9.45
CA GLY A 82 -0.09 6.18 8.20
C GLY A 82 0.71 7.37 7.65
N PHE A 83 0.63 8.55 8.26
CA PHE A 83 1.43 9.71 7.90
C PHE A 83 2.38 10.13 9.03
N ALA A 84 3.48 10.76 8.67
CA ALA A 84 4.39 11.40 9.61
C ALA A 84 4.73 12.81 9.12
N PRO A 85 5.08 13.74 10.01
CA PRO A 85 5.57 15.04 9.59
C PRO A 85 6.84 14.85 8.74
N SER A 86 6.96 15.60 7.66
CA SER A 86 8.21 15.68 6.91
C SER A 86 9.26 16.32 7.81
N GLY A 87 10.28 15.57 8.18
CA GLY A 87 11.41 16.11 8.93
C GLY A 87 12.12 17.22 8.14
N PRO A 88 12.89 18.09 8.80
CA PRO A 88 13.76 19.04 8.11
C PRO A 88 14.72 18.27 7.20
N GLY A 89 14.91 18.76 5.95
CA GLY A 89 15.90 18.21 5.03
C GLY A 89 17.31 18.22 5.64
N PRO A 90 18.25 17.44 5.06
CA PRO A 90 19.63 17.43 5.54
C PRO A 90 20.20 18.86 5.51
N GLY A 91 20.58 19.37 6.68
CA GLY A 91 21.14 20.72 6.85
C GLY A 91 20.25 21.74 7.57
N THR A 92 19.03 21.41 7.95
CA THR A 92 18.14 22.28 8.75
C THR A 92 18.12 21.86 10.22
N VAL A 93 18.18 22.86 11.11
CA VAL A 93 18.08 22.63 12.57
C VAL A 93 16.79 21.88 12.88
N PRO A 94 16.82 20.82 13.73
CA PRO A 94 15.63 20.06 14.09
C PRO A 94 14.62 20.95 14.79
N ARG A 95 13.54 21.31 14.09
CA ARG A 95 12.37 21.91 14.75
C ARG A 95 11.61 20.79 15.50
N PRO A 96 11.03 21.09 16.68
CA PRO A 96 10.25 20.08 17.41
C PRO A 96 9.18 19.48 16.52
N ARG A 97 8.91 18.17 16.68
CA ARG A 97 8.05 17.31 15.85
C ARG A 97 6.61 17.80 15.58
N SER A 98 6.23 18.95 16.13
CA SER A 98 4.95 19.63 15.93
C SER A 98 5.12 21.13 16.15
N ALA A 99 5.89 21.81 15.31
CA ALA A 99 6.01 23.25 15.41
C ALA A 99 4.68 23.90 14.99
N ALA A 100 4.01 24.54 15.92
CA ALA A 100 2.90 25.42 15.61
C ALA A 100 3.42 26.58 14.76
N VAL A 101 2.70 26.89 13.68
CA VAL A 101 2.99 28.03 12.82
C VAL A 101 2.18 29.21 13.32
N GLY A 102 2.87 30.30 13.62
CA GLY A 102 2.23 31.58 14.02
C GLY A 102 2.17 32.54 12.85
N LEU A 103 1.00 33.09 12.60
CA LEU A 103 0.75 34.09 11.57
C LEU A 103 0.11 35.30 12.20
N GLU A 104 0.62 36.50 11.87
CA GLU A 104 -0.02 37.75 12.19
C GLU A 104 -0.75 38.23 10.92
N LEU A 105 -2.07 38.40 11.03
CA LEU A 105 -2.92 38.82 9.92
C LEU A 105 -3.49 40.21 10.22
N GLY A 106 -3.30 41.12 9.26
CA GLY A 106 -4.00 42.41 9.24
C GLY A 106 -5.49 42.26 8.92
N PRO A 107 -6.27 43.36 8.98
CA PRO A 107 -7.68 43.34 8.61
C PRO A 107 -7.88 42.89 7.16
N GLY A 108 -8.67 41.82 6.93
CA GLY A 108 -8.86 41.23 5.61
C GLY A 108 -7.62 40.55 5.03
N GLY A 109 -6.60 40.31 5.85
CA GLY A 109 -5.35 39.66 5.42
C GLY A 109 -5.55 38.19 5.11
N ARG A 110 -4.88 37.74 4.05
CA ARG A 110 -4.79 36.32 3.66
C ARG A 110 -3.34 35.84 3.72
N SER A 111 -3.13 34.67 4.23
CA SER A 111 -1.82 34.00 4.22
C SER A 111 -1.97 32.54 3.87
N GLU A 112 -1.00 32.01 3.15
CA GLU A 112 -0.95 30.62 2.76
C GLU A 112 0.34 29.98 3.32
N HIS A 113 0.19 28.79 3.87
CA HIS A 113 1.31 28.03 4.42
C HIS A 113 1.26 26.61 3.88
N CYS A 114 2.39 26.17 3.31
CA CYS A 114 2.55 24.79 2.83
C CYS A 114 3.29 23.96 3.87
N THR A 115 2.73 22.83 4.22
CA THR A 115 3.39 21.82 5.05
C THR A 115 3.37 20.46 4.34
N ALA A 116 4.38 19.62 4.60
CA ALA A 116 4.48 18.32 3.96
C ALA A 116 4.35 17.19 4.97
N LEU A 117 3.53 16.21 4.64
CA LEU A 117 3.38 14.95 5.36
C LEU A 117 4.02 13.83 4.52
N VAL A 118 4.70 12.90 5.16
CA VAL A 118 5.29 11.72 4.50
C VAL A 118 4.39 10.52 4.74
N ALA A 119 3.99 9.83 3.68
CA ALA A 119 3.26 8.58 3.76
C ALA A 119 4.18 7.47 4.31
N ARG A 120 3.79 6.82 5.40
CA ARG A 120 4.59 5.80 6.09
C ARG A 120 4.01 4.40 6.00
N ARG A 121 2.72 4.32 5.73
CA ARG A 121 2.01 3.05 5.66
C ARG A 121 1.03 3.07 4.51
N TRP A 122 1.02 2.00 3.72
CA TRP A 122 0.04 1.81 2.65
C TRP A 122 -1.38 1.66 3.24
N GLY A 123 -2.37 1.96 2.43
CA GLY A 123 -3.78 1.91 2.82
C GLY A 123 -4.54 3.18 2.45
N LYS A 124 -5.82 3.20 2.79
CA LYS A 124 -6.66 4.41 2.69
C LYS A 124 -6.68 5.08 4.05
N HIS A 125 -6.02 6.21 4.17
CA HIS A 125 -5.87 6.92 5.42
C HIS A 125 -6.42 8.33 5.33
N GLN A 126 -7.05 8.80 6.42
CA GLN A 126 -7.26 10.22 6.62
C GLN A 126 -5.89 10.86 6.84
N ALA A 127 -5.52 11.86 6.02
CA ALA A 127 -4.18 12.46 6.06
C ALA A 127 -3.88 13.16 7.38
N GLY A 128 -4.92 13.65 8.08
CA GLY A 128 -4.77 14.26 9.39
C GLY A 128 -5.76 15.36 9.64
N THR A 129 -5.41 16.24 10.59
CA THR A 129 -6.23 17.39 11.00
C THR A 129 -5.34 18.60 11.21
N VAL A 130 -5.91 19.79 10.97
CA VAL A 130 -5.30 21.07 11.33
C VAL A 130 -6.01 21.59 12.58
N VAL A 131 -5.27 21.70 13.67
CA VAL A 131 -5.74 22.35 14.91
C VAL A 131 -5.28 23.79 14.89
N TRP A 132 -6.18 24.73 15.13
CA TRP A 132 -5.88 26.14 15.05
C TRP A 132 -6.47 26.90 16.24
N GLN A 133 -5.84 28.00 16.56
CA GLN A 133 -6.26 28.99 17.57
C GLN A 133 -5.98 30.39 17.04
N ALA A 134 -6.98 31.22 17.10
CA ALA A 134 -6.85 32.64 16.76
C ALA A 134 -7.09 33.50 17.99
N SER A 135 -6.29 34.53 18.17
CA SER A 135 -6.45 35.50 19.24
C SER A 135 -6.57 36.93 18.68
N SER A 136 -7.34 37.78 19.38
CA SER A 136 -7.36 39.20 19.12
C SER A 136 -6.00 39.84 19.43
N TYR A 137 -5.76 41.06 18.94
CA TYR A 137 -4.48 41.78 19.08
C TYR A 137 -3.94 41.84 20.53
N LEU A 138 -4.84 42.00 21.51
CA LEU A 138 -4.45 42.00 22.93
C LEU A 138 -4.54 40.61 23.60
N GLY A 139 -4.84 39.55 22.85
CA GLY A 139 -4.93 38.16 23.37
C GLY A 139 -6.12 37.90 24.30
N ALA A 140 -7.01 38.87 24.51
CA ALA A 140 -8.13 38.72 25.44
C ALA A 140 -9.27 37.87 24.90
N MET A 141 -9.48 37.88 23.60
CA MET A 141 -10.47 37.03 22.93
C MET A 141 -9.77 35.96 22.11
N VAL A 142 -10.23 34.73 22.27
CA VAL A 142 -9.68 33.55 21.61
C VAL A 142 -10.80 32.79 20.91
N ALA A 143 -10.54 32.34 19.70
CA ALA A 143 -11.33 31.38 18.95
C ALA A 143 -10.44 30.23 18.52
N GLY A 144 -10.98 29.03 18.33
CA GLY A 144 -10.19 27.90 17.87
C GLY A 144 -11.07 26.74 17.40
N GLY A 145 -10.45 25.82 16.72
CA GLY A 145 -11.15 24.66 16.18
C GLY A 145 -10.19 23.64 15.59
N GLU A 146 -10.78 22.62 15.02
CA GLU A 146 -10.10 21.55 14.32
C GLU A 146 -10.74 21.35 12.94
N LEU A 147 -9.92 21.21 11.91
CA LEU A 147 -10.36 21.01 10.54
C LEU A 147 -9.69 19.76 9.99
N ALA A 148 -10.49 18.81 9.54
CA ALA A 148 -9.97 17.59 8.91
C ALA A 148 -9.38 17.90 7.53
N LEU A 149 -8.29 17.26 7.19
CA LEU A 149 -7.73 17.30 5.83
C LEU A 149 -8.70 16.64 4.83
N PRO A 150 -8.73 17.09 3.57
CA PRO A 150 -9.69 16.62 2.57
C PRO A 150 -9.54 15.13 2.31
N GLY A 151 -10.66 14.40 2.32
CA GLY A 151 -10.85 13.04 1.86
C GLY A 151 -9.91 11.98 2.43
N PRO A 152 -10.13 10.71 2.17
CA PRO A 152 -9.13 9.69 2.37
C PRO A 152 -8.08 9.75 1.25
N VAL A 153 -6.82 9.68 1.63
CA VAL A 153 -5.67 9.58 0.72
C VAL A 153 -5.29 8.12 0.57
N ALA A 154 -5.18 7.67 -0.68
CA ALA A 154 -4.76 6.30 -1.01
C ALA A 154 -3.22 6.26 -1.09
N VAL A 155 -2.61 5.55 -0.16
CA VAL A 155 -1.16 5.31 -0.14
C VAL A 155 -0.89 3.92 -0.69
N TYR A 156 -0.16 3.86 -1.79
CA TYR A 156 0.23 2.59 -2.42
C TYR A 156 1.49 2.03 -1.79
N PRO A 157 1.60 0.71 -1.57
CA PRO A 157 2.84 0.10 -1.15
C PRO A 157 3.92 0.36 -2.21
N ARG A 158 5.14 0.54 -1.78
CA ARG A 158 6.28 0.69 -2.68
C ARG A 158 6.70 -0.69 -3.17
N PRO A 159 6.48 -1.05 -4.44
CA PRO A 159 6.80 -2.38 -4.93
C PRO A 159 8.30 -2.59 -5.05
N GLU A 160 8.75 -3.81 -4.74
CA GLU A 160 10.11 -4.26 -5.02
C GLU A 160 10.25 -4.60 -6.51
N VAL A 161 11.33 -4.21 -7.13
CA VAL A 161 11.60 -4.54 -8.54
C VAL A 161 11.97 -6.02 -8.66
N LEU A 162 11.10 -6.81 -9.28
CA LEU A 162 11.29 -8.23 -9.48
C LEU A 162 11.95 -8.51 -10.84
N ARG A 163 13.12 -9.11 -10.83
CA ARG A 163 13.88 -9.45 -12.06
C ARG A 163 13.47 -10.79 -12.64
N ARG A 164 13.08 -11.74 -11.80
CA ARG A 164 12.65 -13.07 -12.19
C ARG A 164 11.28 -13.37 -11.60
N LEU A 165 10.39 -13.84 -12.44
CA LEU A 165 9.05 -14.25 -12.07
C LEU A 165 8.88 -15.75 -12.27
N VAL A 166 7.94 -16.31 -11.55
CA VAL A 166 7.50 -17.69 -11.77
C VAL A 166 6.70 -17.74 -13.08
N LEU A 167 7.22 -18.43 -14.07
CA LEU A 167 6.54 -18.53 -15.36
C LEU A 167 5.42 -19.59 -15.32
N PRO A 168 4.24 -19.32 -15.93
CA PRO A 168 3.21 -20.33 -16.08
C PRO A 168 3.71 -21.53 -16.89
N GLN A 169 3.23 -22.73 -16.58
CA GLN A 169 3.58 -23.93 -17.36
C GLN A 169 2.99 -23.89 -18.78
N ARG A 170 1.86 -23.20 -18.94
CA ARG A 170 1.18 -23.05 -20.22
C ARG A 170 0.98 -21.59 -20.53
N LEU A 171 1.47 -21.14 -21.67
CA LEU A 171 1.25 -19.82 -22.22
C LEU A 171 0.08 -19.90 -23.20
N VAL A 172 -0.96 -19.12 -22.98
CA VAL A 172 -2.24 -19.26 -23.69
C VAL A 172 -2.56 -18.04 -24.53
N LEU A 173 -2.06 -16.86 -24.16
CA LEU A 173 -2.40 -15.62 -24.85
C LEU A 173 -1.51 -15.42 -26.07
N PRO A 174 -2.07 -15.00 -27.22
CA PRO A 174 -1.30 -14.78 -28.45
C PRO A 174 -0.42 -13.51 -28.43
N TRP A 175 -0.31 -12.85 -27.29
CA TRP A 175 0.51 -11.66 -27.03
C TRP A 175 1.10 -11.73 -25.63
N GLY A 176 2.27 -11.18 -25.44
CA GLY A 176 2.98 -11.16 -24.16
C GLY A 176 4.47 -11.00 -24.37
N ALA A 177 5.24 -11.10 -23.29
CA ALA A 177 6.70 -11.01 -23.33
C ALA A 177 7.41 -12.37 -23.19
N HIS A 178 6.65 -13.45 -22.94
CA HIS A 178 7.23 -14.78 -22.74
C HIS A 178 7.46 -15.50 -24.07
N VAL A 179 8.63 -16.08 -24.20
CA VAL A 179 8.97 -16.94 -25.34
C VAL A 179 8.29 -18.29 -25.15
N SER A 180 7.35 -18.61 -26.04
CA SER A 180 6.67 -19.91 -26.02
C SER A 180 7.63 -21.03 -26.40
N ARG A 181 7.54 -22.19 -25.73
CA ARG A 181 8.22 -23.40 -26.18
C ARG A 181 7.60 -24.02 -27.43
N ALA A 182 6.39 -23.62 -27.75
CA ALA A 182 5.72 -24.04 -29.00
C ALA A 182 6.39 -23.34 -30.20
N LYS A 183 6.50 -24.05 -31.30
CA LYS A 183 6.98 -23.49 -32.57
C LYS A 183 5.82 -22.85 -33.31
N GLY A 184 6.03 -21.64 -33.85
CA GLY A 184 4.96 -20.91 -34.53
C GLY A 184 5.46 -19.63 -35.21
N GLN A 185 4.60 -18.64 -35.33
CA GLN A 185 4.91 -17.34 -35.92
C GLN A 185 5.34 -16.36 -34.82
N GLY A 186 6.65 -16.12 -34.71
CA GLY A 186 7.21 -15.19 -33.73
C GLY A 186 8.42 -14.46 -34.30
N TYR A 187 9.20 -13.88 -33.41
CA TYR A 187 10.44 -13.15 -33.77
C TYR A 187 11.69 -13.91 -33.36
N GLU A 188 11.64 -14.76 -32.36
CA GLU A 188 12.78 -15.49 -31.86
C GLU A 188 13.02 -16.78 -32.64
N LEU A 189 14.26 -17.01 -33.07
CA LEU A 189 14.63 -18.17 -33.87
C LEU A 189 14.61 -19.43 -33.01
N ALA A 190 13.69 -20.35 -33.34
CA ALA A 190 13.62 -21.67 -32.73
C ALA A 190 14.52 -22.70 -33.39
N GLY A 191 14.71 -22.57 -34.71
CA GLY A 191 15.50 -23.50 -35.49
C GLY A 191 15.29 -23.33 -37.00
N VAL A 192 15.81 -24.28 -37.76
CA VAL A 192 15.65 -24.38 -39.20
C VAL A 192 15.12 -25.78 -39.53
N ARG A 193 14.08 -25.84 -40.36
CA ARG A 193 13.51 -27.10 -40.87
C ARG A 193 13.41 -27.10 -42.40
N PRO A 194 13.24 -28.25 -43.00
CA PRO A 194 12.93 -28.31 -44.42
C PRO A 194 11.67 -27.48 -44.76
N TYR A 195 11.72 -26.79 -45.88
CA TYR A 195 10.58 -26.01 -46.43
C TYR A 195 9.37 -26.89 -46.66
N ARG A 196 8.21 -26.36 -46.37
CA ARG A 196 6.91 -26.99 -46.70
C ARG A 196 6.09 -26.03 -47.54
N ALA A 197 5.33 -26.59 -48.51
CA ALA A 197 4.41 -25.79 -49.29
C ALA A 197 3.44 -25.02 -48.38
N GLY A 198 3.37 -23.70 -48.59
CA GLY A 198 2.60 -22.78 -47.69
C GLY A 198 3.45 -21.98 -46.71
N ASP A 199 4.74 -22.26 -46.55
CA ASP A 199 5.62 -21.43 -45.77
C ASP A 199 5.76 -20.04 -46.40
N ARG A 200 5.81 -19.01 -45.54
CA ARG A 200 5.92 -17.63 -46.01
C ARG A 200 7.32 -17.36 -46.59
N ALA A 201 7.40 -16.62 -47.67
CA ALA A 201 8.66 -16.28 -48.34
C ALA A 201 9.68 -15.57 -47.39
N ARG A 202 9.22 -14.79 -46.42
CA ARG A 202 10.04 -14.12 -45.44
C ARG A 202 10.71 -15.07 -44.43
N ASP A 203 10.17 -16.27 -44.26
CA ASP A 203 10.69 -17.27 -43.33
C ASP A 203 11.61 -18.27 -44.03
N VAL A 204 11.79 -18.16 -45.35
CA VAL A 204 12.71 -19.00 -46.12
C VAL A 204 14.15 -18.61 -45.85
N ASN A 205 14.98 -19.61 -45.56
CA ASN A 205 16.42 -19.44 -45.36
C ASN A 205 17.15 -19.45 -46.70
N TRP A 206 17.20 -18.30 -47.37
CA TRP A 206 17.86 -18.13 -48.68
C TRP A 206 19.33 -18.43 -48.63
N ARG A 207 20.01 -18.28 -47.50
CA ARG A 207 21.45 -18.64 -47.32
C ARG A 207 21.63 -20.16 -47.41
N ALA A 208 20.77 -20.94 -46.77
CA ALA A 208 20.82 -22.38 -46.85
C ALA A 208 20.58 -22.87 -48.27
N TRP A 209 19.58 -22.27 -48.94
CA TRP A 209 19.33 -22.58 -50.36
C TRP A 209 20.50 -22.26 -51.27
N ALA A 210 21.16 -21.10 -51.06
CA ALA A 210 22.34 -20.73 -51.88
C ALA A 210 23.53 -21.68 -51.70
N ARG A 211 23.72 -22.23 -50.51
CA ARG A 211 24.85 -23.13 -50.17
C ARG A 211 24.55 -24.60 -50.51
N HIS A 212 23.38 -25.07 -50.19
CA HIS A 212 23.03 -26.50 -50.20
C HIS A 212 21.99 -26.87 -51.25
N ARG A 213 21.44 -25.88 -51.97
CA ARG A 213 20.36 -26.08 -52.99
C ARG A 213 19.09 -26.75 -52.37
N GLN A 214 18.94 -26.69 -51.05
CA GLN A 214 17.80 -27.21 -50.36
C GLN A 214 17.00 -26.06 -49.72
N LEU A 215 15.72 -26.03 -49.99
CA LEU A 215 14.84 -25.04 -49.37
C LEU A 215 14.62 -25.39 -47.88
N ALA A 216 14.91 -24.44 -47.04
CA ALA A 216 14.68 -24.54 -45.58
C ALA A 216 13.93 -23.29 -45.11
N SER A 217 13.15 -23.43 -44.04
CA SER A 217 12.42 -22.35 -43.41
C SER A 217 12.86 -22.18 -41.97
N TYR A 218 12.93 -20.92 -41.52
CA TYR A 218 13.14 -20.59 -40.11
C TYR A 218 11.87 -20.96 -39.33
N GLU A 219 12.05 -21.70 -38.25
CA GLU A 219 11.04 -21.86 -37.21
C GLU A 219 11.27 -20.80 -36.15
N ARG A 220 10.20 -20.22 -35.65
CA ARG A 220 10.27 -19.16 -34.65
C ARG A 220 9.43 -19.51 -33.43
N HIS A 221 9.83 -18.97 -32.27
CA HIS A 221 9.03 -19.01 -31.06
C HIS A 221 8.11 -17.79 -31.02
N PRO A 222 6.78 -17.96 -30.90
CA PRO A 222 5.88 -16.84 -30.69
C PRO A 222 6.06 -16.28 -29.26
N TYR A 223 5.91 -14.96 -29.14
CA TYR A 223 5.72 -14.36 -27.85
C TYR A 223 4.29 -14.60 -27.38
N GLN A 224 4.15 -15.06 -26.17
CA GLN A 224 2.86 -15.37 -25.56
C GLN A 224 2.78 -14.75 -24.16
N GLY A 225 1.58 -14.46 -23.72
CA GLY A 225 1.29 -14.04 -22.36
C GLY A 225 0.53 -15.12 -21.60
N ALA A 226 0.36 -14.89 -20.34
CA ALA A 226 -0.30 -15.80 -19.41
C ALA A 226 -1.44 -15.13 -18.65
N ASP A 227 -2.30 -15.96 -18.09
CA ASP A 227 -3.21 -15.58 -17.02
C ASP A 227 -2.55 -15.88 -15.68
N VAL A 228 -2.41 -14.88 -14.85
CA VAL A 228 -1.87 -15.00 -13.49
C VAL A 228 -2.93 -14.55 -12.51
N VAL A 229 -3.24 -15.37 -11.52
CA VAL A 229 -4.19 -15.03 -10.47
C VAL A 229 -3.48 -15.06 -9.13
N LEU A 230 -3.42 -13.91 -8.47
CA LEU A 230 -2.87 -13.78 -7.13
C LEU A 230 -3.93 -14.22 -6.13
N LEU A 231 -3.60 -15.20 -5.28
CA LEU A 231 -4.44 -15.65 -4.19
C LEU A 231 -3.90 -15.06 -2.89
N LEU A 232 -4.62 -14.09 -2.32
CA LEU A 232 -4.23 -13.43 -1.08
C LEU A 232 -5.03 -13.99 0.09
N ASP A 233 -4.32 -14.63 1.03
CA ASP A 233 -4.89 -15.08 2.29
C ASP A 233 -5.01 -13.90 3.27
N THR A 234 -6.22 -13.61 3.72
CA THR A 234 -6.54 -12.52 4.63
C THR A 234 -6.90 -13.01 6.03
N PHE A 235 -6.64 -14.27 6.33
CA PHE A 235 -7.00 -14.90 7.60
C PHE A 235 -6.15 -14.39 8.77
N ASP A 236 -4.87 -14.13 8.54
CA ASP A 236 -3.95 -13.60 9.54
C ASP A 236 -3.50 -12.17 9.21
N GLY A 237 -3.74 -11.25 10.14
CA GLY A 237 -3.34 -9.84 10.01
C GLY A 237 -1.85 -9.58 10.21
N SER A 238 -1.14 -10.48 10.88
CA SER A 238 0.25 -10.24 11.27
C SER A 238 1.20 -10.11 10.08
N SER A 239 0.91 -10.80 8.97
CA SER A 239 1.70 -10.81 7.75
C SER A 239 1.03 -10.11 6.57
N LEU A 240 -0.17 -9.56 6.78
CA LEU A 240 -0.99 -8.98 5.73
C LEU A 240 -0.27 -7.85 4.99
N ASP A 241 0.41 -6.97 5.70
CA ASP A 241 1.17 -5.85 5.12
C ASP A 241 2.24 -6.34 4.14
N ARG A 242 2.95 -7.42 4.49
CA ARG A 242 3.96 -8.03 3.63
C ARG A 242 3.33 -8.76 2.44
N ALA A 243 2.27 -9.50 2.67
CA ALA A 243 1.55 -10.22 1.61
C ALA A 243 0.96 -9.25 0.57
N VAL A 244 0.39 -8.12 1.00
CA VAL A 244 -0.10 -7.06 0.11
C VAL A 244 1.03 -6.41 -0.67
N THR A 245 2.16 -6.11 -0.04
CA THR A 245 3.35 -5.55 -0.72
C THR A 245 3.86 -6.52 -1.79
N ALA A 246 3.94 -7.83 -1.48
CA ALA A 246 4.32 -8.86 -2.43
C ALA A 246 3.30 -8.97 -3.59
N ALA A 247 1.99 -8.95 -3.28
CA ALA A 247 0.94 -8.98 -4.30
C ALA A 247 1.03 -7.78 -5.25
N CYS A 248 1.31 -6.58 -4.75
CA CYS A 248 1.54 -5.39 -5.57
C CYS A 248 2.77 -5.56 -6.47
N ALA A 249 3.91 -5.99 -5.93
CA ALA A 249 5.13 -6.19 -6.69
C ALA A 249 4.97 -7.24 -7.80
N LEU A 250 4.28 -8.35 -7.50
CA LEU A 250 3.95 -9.38 -8.48
C LEU A 250 3.01 -8.86 -9.56
N ALA A 251 1.93 -8.16 -9.16
CA ALA A 251 0.97 -7.62 -10.11
C ALA A 251 1.62 -6.63 -11.08
N GLU A 252 2.44 -5.70 -10.59
CA GLU A 252 3.18 -4.75 -11.41
C GLU A 252 4.11 -5.45 -12.40
N SER A 253 4.86 -6.43 -11.90
CA SER A 253 5.86 -7.14 -12.71
C SER A 253 5.22 -8.01 -13.80
N TYR A 254 4.12 -8.73 -13.52
CA TYR A 254 3.40 -9.50 -14.53
C TYR A 254 2.68 -8.60 -15.53
N LEU A 255 2.01 -7.54 -15.09
CA LEU A 255 1.39 -6.57 -16.00
C LEU A 255 2.42 -5.89 -16.90
N GLY A 256 3.62 -5.59 -16.39
CA GLY A 256 4.76 -5.08 -17.18
C GLY A 256 5.21 -6.05 -18.26
N GLN A 257 5.06 -7.36 -18.06
CA GLN A 257 5.33 -8.41 -19.05
C GLN A 257 4.13 -8.69 -19.98
N ARG A 258 3.09 -7.86 -19.91
CA ARG A 258 1.84 -8.00 -20.68
C ARG A 258 1.07 -9.30 -20.39
N ASP A 259 1.19 -9.81 -19.18
CA ASP A 259 0.33 -10.87 -18.66
C ASP A 259 -0.97 -10.28 -18.11
N ARG A 260 -2.05 -11.07 -18.14
CA ARG A 260 -3.29 -10.69 -17.47
C ARG A 260 -3.21 -11.08 -16.00
N VAL A 261 -3.45 -10.11 -15.13
CA VAL A 261 -3.40 -10.33 -13.68
C VAL A 261 -4.79 -10.24 -13.07
N GLY A 262 -5.19 -11.26 -12.34
CA GLY A 262 -6.35 -11.31 -11.48
C GLY A 262 -5.98 -11.35 -10.01
N LEU A 263 -6.96 -11.12 -9.12
CA LEU A 263 -6.79 -11.17 -7.68
C LEU A 263 -7.96 -11.94 -7.05
N VAL A 264 -7.66 -12.82 -6.13
CA VAL A 264 -8.65 -13.48 -5.26
C VAL A 264 -8.19 -13.28 -3.82
N LYS A 265 -9.05 -12.70 -3.00
CA LYS A 265 -8.87 -12.59 -1.55
C LYS A 265 -9.74 -13.64 -0.88
N PHE A 266 -9.14 -14.44 -0.03
CA PHE A 266 -9.82 -15.50 0.72
C PHE A 266 -9.38 -15.50 2.19
N GLY A 267 -10.11 -16.19 3.05
CA GLY A 267 -9.86 -16.20 4.50
C GLY A 267 -10.98 -15.54 5.31
N GLY A 268 -11.89 -14.84 4.63
CA GLY A 268 -13.09 -14.26 5.19
C GLY A 268 -14.14 -14.11 4.10
N TRP A 269 -14.51 -12.87 3.77
CA TRP A 269 -15.34 -12.63 2.59
C TRP A 269 -14.53 -12.89 1.32
N LEU A 270 -14.97 -13.89 0.53
CA LEU A 270 -14.38 -14.17 -0.77
C LEU A 270 -14.64 -12.99 -1.73
N ARG A 271 -13.55 -12.37 -2.19
CA ARG A 271 -13.60 -11.28 -3.17
C ARG A 271 -12.64 -11.58 -4.30
N TRP A 272 -13.05 -11.28 -5.51
CA TRP A 272 -12.20 -11.52 -6.68
C TRP A 272 -12.26 -10.41 -7.71
N LEU A 273 -11.15 -10.25 -8.41
CA LEU A 273 -10.99 -9.42 -9.58
C LEU A 273 -10.55 -10.32 -10.75
N ARG A 274 -11.28 -10.26 -11.87
CA ARG A 274 -10.94 -11.07 -13.05
C ARG A 274 -9.61 -10.64 -13.66
N PRO A 275 -8.86 -11.57 -14.30
CA PRO A 275 -7.63 -11.24 -15.01
C PRO A 275 -7.86 -10.18 -16.11
N GLY A 276 -7.05 -9.14 -16.07
CA GLY A 276 -7.05 -8.02 -17.01
C GLY A 276 -5.65 -7.52 -17.30
N LEU A 277 -5.51 -6.55 -18.21
CA LEU A 277 -4.24 -6.02 -18.71
C LEU A 277 -4.10 -4.51 -18.45
N GLY A 278 -2.84 -4.05 -18.43
CA GLY A 278 -2.47 -2.65 -18.49
C GLY A 278 -2.72 -1.87 -17.21
N GLU A 279 -2.56 -0.55 -17.29
CA GLU A 279 -2.62 0.35 -16.12
C GLU A 279 -3.98 0.34 -15.43
N ARG A 280 -5.07 0.23 -16.18
CA ARG A 280 -6.41 0.15 -15.59
C ARG A 280 -6.56 -1.05 -14.67
N GLN A 281 -5.99 -2.19 -15.06
CA GLN A 281 -5.99 -3.40 -14.23
C GLN A 281 -5.06 -3.22 -13.02
N TRP A 282 -3.93 -2.58 -13.19
CA TRP A 282 -3.03 -2.22 -12.10
C TRP A 282 -3.77 -1.45 -10.99
N TYR A 283 -4.42 -0.35 -11.36
CA TYR A 283 -5.20 0.43 -10.39
C TYR A 283 -6.33 -0.38 -9.74
N ALA A 284 -7.01 -1.25 -10.51
CA ALA A 284 -8.07 -2.10 -9.97
C ALA A 284 -7.53 -3.12 -8.94
N VAL A 285 -6.37 -3.74 -9.20
CA VAL A 285 -5.71 -4.66 -8.27
C VAL A 285 -5.26 -3.93 -7.02
N VAL A 286 -4.60 -2.78 -7.16
CA VAL A 286 -4.10 -2.01 -6.02
C VAL A 286 -5.25 -1.47 -5.18
N ASP A 287 -6.31 -0.91 -5.78
CA ASP A 287 -7.49 -0.45 -5.04
C ASP A 287 -8.18 -1.60 -4.28
N ALA A 288 -8.22 -2.80 -4.89
CA ALA A 288 -8.73 -3.99 -4.21
C ALA A 288 -7.84 -4.41 -3.03
N LEU A 289 -6.51 -4.28 -3.16
CA LEU A 289 -5.55 -4.58 -2.10
C LEU A 289 -5.61 -3.54 -0.97
N LEU A 290 -5.72 -2.24 -1.29
CA LEU A 290 -5.85 -1.17 -0.30
C LEU A 290 -7.11 -1.30 0.58
N GLY A 291 -8.17 -1.92 0.07
CA GLY A 291 -9.37 -2.25 0.82
C GLY A 291 -9.31 -3.62 1.50
N THR A 292 -8.11 -4.17 1.75
CA THR A 292 -7.96 -5.46 2.41
C THR A 292 -7.88 -5.26 3.92
N GLU A 293 -8.81 -5.89 4.62
CA GLU A 293 -8.87 -5.93 6.07
C GLU A 293 -8.76 -7.38 6.52
N VAL A 294 -8.29 -7.58 7.74
CA VAL A 294 -8.26 -8.90 8.37
C VAL A 294 -9.68 -9.40 8.54
N ALA A 295 -9.93 -10.61 8.12
CA ALA A 295 -11.24 -11.21 8.27
C ALA A 295 -11.43 -11.69 9.71
N GLU A 296 -12.16 -10.93 10.51
CA GLU A 296 -12.59 -11.35 11.85
C GLU A 296 -13.76 -12.36 11.82
N SER A 297 -14.26 -12.70 10.64
CA SER A 297 -15.46 -13.51 10.49
C SER A 297 -15.18 -15.01 10.44
N ALA A 298 -15.88 -15.76 11.28
CA ALA A 298 -15.88 -17.23 11.29
C ALA A 298 -16.58 -17.87 10.05
N VAL A 299 -17.13 -17.08 9.13
CA VAL A 299 -17.81 -17.59 7.93
C VAL A 299 -16.79 -17.74 6.81
N TYR A 300 -16.12 -18.89 6.80
CA TYR A 300 -15.27 -19.29 5.69
C TYR A 300 -16.12 -19.73 4.49
N ARG A 301 -15.96 -19.03 3.35
CA ARG A 301 -16.41 -19.54 2.05
C ARG A 301 -15.20 -20.09 1.31
N GLY A 302 -15.25 -21.38 0.98
CA GLY A 302 -14.17 -22.06 0.28
C GLY A 302 -13.89 -21.49 -1.11
N LEU A 303 -12.72 -21.76 -1.65
CA LEU A 303 -12.33 -21.39 -3.01
C LEU A 303 -13.12 -22.16 -4.10
N ASP A 304 -13.92 -23.17 -3.71
CA ASP A 304 -14.85 -23.92 -4.53
C ASP A 304 -16.00 -23.08 -5.12
N VAL A 305 -16.34 -21.95 -4.46
CA VAL A 305 -17.39 -21.03 -4.90
C VAL A 305 -16.90 -20.05 -5.99
N LEU A 306 -15.62 -20.07 -6.36
CA LEU A 306 -15.08 -19.15 -7.38
C LEU A 306 -15.72 -19.40 -8.76
N PRO A 307 -16.27 -18.34 -9.42
CA PRO A 307 -16.78 -18.48 -10.77
C PRO A 307 -15.69 -18.94 -11.76
N PRO A 308 -15.99 -19.82 -12.71
CA PRO A 308 -14.99 -20.38 -13.64
C PRO A 308 -14.18 -19.33 -14.42
N ARG A 309 -14.76 -18.14 -14.66
CA ARG A 309 -14.08 -17.05 -15.37
C ARG A 309 -13.12 -16.23 -14.49
N THR A 310 -13.13 -16.46 -13.19
CA THR A 310 -12.22 -15.80 -12.23
C THR A 310 -10.85 -16.45 -12.26
N VAL A 311 -10.82 -17.77 -12.40
CA VAL A 311 -9.62 -18.58 -12.58
C VAL A 311 -9.71 -19.28 -13.91
N PRO A 312 -9.18 -18.69 -15.00
CA PRO A 312 -9.16 -19.33 -16.30
C PRO A 312 -8.39 -20.66 -16.29
N PRO A 313 -8.79 -21.64 -17.12
CA PRO A 313 -8.00 -22.84 -17.31
C PRO A 313 -6.58 -22.51 -17.74
N ALA A 314 -5.60 -23.21 -17.22
CA ALA A 314 -4.17 -23.00 -17.49
C ALA A 314 -3.57 -21.68 -16.94
N SER A 315 -4.28 -20.96 -16.04
CA SER A 315 -3.70 -19.82 -15.32
C SER A 315 -2.67 -20.28 -14.28
N LEU A 316 -1.66 -19.46 -14.05
CA LEU A 316 -0.78 -19.58 -12.89
C LEU A 316 -1.46 -18.98 -11.68
N LEU A 317 -1.60 -19.75 -10.62
CA LEU A 317 -2.05 -19.29 -9.31
C LEU A 317 -0.83 -19.05 -8.43
N VAL A 318 -0.70 -17.84 -7.88
CA VAL A 318 0.35 -17.50 -6.92
C VAL A 318 -0.31 -17.21 -5.59
N ALA A 319 -0.22 -18.16 -4.65
CA ALA A 319 -0.79 -18.01 -3.32
C ALA A 319 0.19 -17.31 -2.37
N LEU A 320 -0.30 -16.29 -1.68
CA LEU A 320 0.38 -15.55 -0.63
C LEU A 320 -0.35 -15.84 0.68
N THR A 321 0.24 -16.65 1.55
CA THR A 321 -0.43 -17.18 2.75
C THR A 321 0.55 -17.40 3.88
N THR A 322 0.08 -17.36 5.12
CA THR A 322 0.85 -17.75 6.30
C THR A 322 0.74 -19.27 6.61
N LEU A 323 -0.12 -19.98 5.88
CA LEU A 323 -0.52 -21.38 6.12
C LEU A 323 -1.16 -21.61 7.50
N GLU A 324 -1.70 -20.58 8.14
CA GLU A 324 -2.34 -20.67 9.46
C GLU A 324 -3.85 -20.94 9.39
N GLY A 325 -4.47 -20.60 8.26
CA GLY A 325 -5.89 -20.86 8.04
C GLY A 325 -6.19 -22.36 7.92
N VAL A 326 -7.04 -22.88 8.80
CA VAL A 326 -7.40 -24.32 8.86
C VAL A 326 -7.90 -24.83 7.51
N SER A 327 -8.63 -24.01 6.77
CA SER A 327 -9.23 -24.35 5.48
C SER A 327 -8.41 -23.92 4.27
N SER A 328 -7.35 -23.14 4.46
CA SER A 328 -6.54 -22.60 3.35
C SER A 328 -5.81 -23.69 2.58
N VAL A 329 -5.18 -24.63 3.29
CA VAL A 329 -4.42 -25.73 2.69
C VAL A 329 -5.31 -26.72 1.93
N PRO A 330 -6.42 -27.24 2.51
CA PRO A 330 -7.35 -28.09 1.78
C PRO A 330 -7.89 -27.44 0.50
N ALA A 331 -8.25 -26.16 0.56
CA ALA A 331 -8.75 -25.43 -0.59
C ALA A 331 -7.69 -25.27 -1.70
N MET A 332 -6.44 -25.02 -1.33
CA MET A 332 -5.33 -24.95 -2.30
C MET A 332 -5.02 -26.32 -2.93
N VAL A 333 -5.10 -27.41 -2.15
CA VAL A 333 -4.94 -28.79 -2.66
C VAL A 333 -6.04 -29.10 -3.67
N ASP A 334 -7.30 -28.75 -3.39
CA ASP A 334 -8.41 -28.93 -4.31
C ASP A 334 -8.19 -28.18 -5.65
N LEU A 335 -7.63 -26.97 -5.62
CA LEU A 335 -7.27 -26.24 -6.85
C LEU A 335 -6.23 -27.01 -7.70
N VAL A 336 -5.24 -27.60 -7.06
CA VAL A 336 -4.23 -28.44 -7.74
C VAL A 336 -4.85 -29.72 -8.29
N ASP A 337 -5.75 -30.36 -7.54
CA ASP A 337 -6.45 -31.57 -7.98
C ASP A 337 -7.36 -31.30 -9.18
N ARG A 338 -7.89 -30.10 -9.32
CA ARG A 338 -8.59 -29.60 -10.52
C ARG A 338 -7.67 -29.34 -11.73
N GLY A 339 -6.35 -29.50 -11.55
CA GLY A 339 -5.36 -29.33 -12.63
C GLY A 339 -4.88 -27.91 -12.84
N LEU A 340 -5.08 -27.02 -11.87
CA LEU A 340 -4.56 -25.65 -11.91
C LEU A 340 -3.08 -25.62 -11.49
N ASP A 341 -2.30 -24.75 -12.13
CA ASP A 341 -0.87 -24.55 -11.84
C ASP A 341 -0.73 -23.62 -10.63
N LEU A 342 -0.54 -24.17 -9.45
CA LEU A 342 -0.43 -23.45 -8.18
C LEU A 342 1.01 -23.42 -7.68
N VAL A 343 1.46 -22.24 -7.28
CA VAL A 343 2.68 -22.02 -6.50
C VAL A 343 2.36 -21.26 -5.22
N VAL A 344 3.07 -21.59 -4.13
CA VAL A 344 2.78 -21.01 -2.81
C VAL A 344 4.00 -20.27 -2.28
N LEU A 345 3.83 -19.00 -2.02
CA LEU A 345 4.76 -18.17 -1.27
C LEU A 345 4.23 -18.05 0.16
N GLU A 346 4.84 -18.80 1.06
CA GLU A 346 4.51 -18.71 2.47
C GLU A 346 5.15 -17.47 3.08
N VAL A 347 4.33 -16.53 3.51
CA VAL A 347 4.78 -15.29 4.17
C VAL A 347 5.00 -15.57 5.64
N GLU A 348 6.25 -15.53 6.09
CA GLU A 348 6.57 -15.77 7.50
C GLU A 348 5.99 -14.65 8.38
N PRO A 349 5.19 -14.95 9.40
CA PRO A 349 4.68 -13.96 10.32
C PRO A 349 5.81 -13.34 11.14
N PRO A 350 5.65 -12.08 11.63
CA PRO A 350 6.64 -11.45 12.47
C PRO A 350 6.82 -12.25 13.77
N VAL A 351 8.07 -12.40 14.20
CA VAL A 351 8.43 -13.02 15.49
C VAL A 351 7.91 -12.11 16.60
N GLY A 352 7.04 -12.61 17.47
CA GLY A 352 6.54 -11.79 18.60
C GLY A 352 5.11 -12.07 19.04
N ARG A 353 4.63 -13.33 18.93
CA ARG A 353 3.45 -13.72 19.69
C ARG A 353 3.75 -13.65 21.16
N ALA A 354 2.98 -12.85 21.91
CA ALA A 354 3.14 -12.71 23.35
C ALA A 354 3.03 -14.11 24.01
N PRO A 355 4.04 -14.57 24.74
CA PRO A 355 4.01 -15.88 25.35
C PRO A 355 2.97 -15.90 26.49
N LEU A 356 2.02 -16.83 26.41
CA LEU A 356 1.03 -17.10 27.48
C LEU A 356 1.72 -17.47 28.80
N SER A 357 2.81 -18.18 28.74
CA SER A 357 3.79 -18.45 29.79
C SER A 357 5.04 -19.04 29.16
N PRO A 358 6.26 -18.98 29.79
CA PRO A 358 7.46 -19.50 29.15
C PRO A 358 7.40 -20.99 28.78
N ARG A 359 6.74 -21.83 29.57
CA ARG A 359 6.60 -23.28 29.30
C ARG A 359 5.52 -23.58 28.25
N LEU A 360 4.36 -22.94 28.34
CA LEU A 360 3.27 -23.11 27.37
C LEU A 360 3.64 -22.45 26.03
N GLY A 361 4.40 -21.37 26.05
CA GLY A 361 4.88 -20.71 24.84
C GLY A 361 5.77 -21.62 24.00
N ALA A 362 6.74 -22.32 24.60
CA ALA A 362 7.62 -23.22 23.88
C ALA A 362 6.88 -24.42 23.24
N VAL A 363 5.90 -25.00 23.94
CA VAL A 363 5.09 -26.10 23.40
C VAL A 363 4.18 -25.59 22.26
N ALA A 364 3.56 -24.44 22.43
CA ALA A 364 2.70 -23.84 21.41
C ALA A 364 3.52 -23.49 20.15
N GLU A 365 4.72 -22.95 20.27
CA GLU A 365 5.63 -22.67 19.17
C GLU A 365 6.04 -23.95 18.44
N GLN A 366 6.38 -25.02 19.17
CA GLN A 366 6.73 -26.30 18.57
C GLN A 366 5.56 -26.92 17.81
N LEU A 367 4.35 -26.92 18.37
CA LEU A 367 3.15 -27.39 17.68
C LEU A 367 2.85 -26.54 16.43
N TRP A 368 3.00 -25.24 16.51
CA TRP A 368 2.83 -24.36 15.39
C TRP A 368 3.81 -24.63 14.26
N LEU A 369 5.10 -24.84 14.57
CA LEU A 369 6.13 -25.21 13.59
C LEU A 369 5.81 -26.54 12.92
N LEU A 370 5.41 -27.57 13.69
CA LEU A 370 5.04 -28.88 13.17
C LEU A 370 3.80 -28.81 12.25
N THR A 371 2.80 -28.02 12.64
CA THR A 371 1.61 -27.81 11.80
C THR A 371 1.95 -27.17 10.46
N ARG A 372 2.80 -26.15 10.47
CA ARG A 372 3.26 -25.49 9.23
C ARG A 372 4.05 -26.44 8.34
N GLU A 373 4.94 -27.27 8.92
CA GLU A 373 5.67 -28.26 8.14
C GLU A 373 4.75 -29.33 7.55
N ALA A 374 3.77 -29.79 8.30
CA ALA A 374 2.74 -30.71 7.80
C ALA A 374 1.94 -30.08 6.63
N ASN A 375 1.57 -28.80 6.74
CA ASN A 375 0.88 -28.05 5.70
C ASN A 375 1.73 -27.89 4.44
N ARG A 376 3.02 -27.56 4.57
CA ARG A 376 3.98 -27.51 3.44
C ARG A 376 4.11 -28.88 2.77
N ALA A 377 4.24 -29.93 3.57
CA ALA A 377 4.37 -31.29 3.06
C ALA A 377 3.09 -31.73 2.30
N ALA A 378 1.91 -31.32 2.75
CA ALA A 378 0.66 -31.58 2.06
C ALA A 378 0.61 -30.90 0.68
N LEU A 379 0.95 -29.62 0.61
CA LEU A 379 1.00 -28.85 -0.64
C LEU A 379 2.04 -29.40 -1.62
N ARG A 380 3.24 -29.74 -1.15
CA ARG A 380 4.29 -30.33 -1.99
C ARG A 380 3.88 -31.70 -2.53
N ARG A 381 3.23 -32.56 -1.72
CA ARG A 381 2.69 -33.87 -2.18
C ARG A 381 1.61 -33.71 -3.23
N ALA A 382 0.77 -32.67 -3.11
CA ALA A 382 -0.21 -32.32 -4.13
C ALA A 382 0.43 -31.81 -5.43
N GLY A 383 1.72 -31.41 -5.41
CA GLY A 383 2.44 -30.88 -6.56
C GLY A 383 2.49 -29.34 -6.61
N ALA A 384 2.14 -28.65 -5.52
CA ALA A 384 2.29 -27.20 -5.38
C ALA A 384 3.65 -26.87 -4.75
N PRO A 385 4.60 -26.30 -5.51
CA PRO A 385 5.86 -25.80 -4.96
C PRO A 385 5.59 -24.75 -3.90
N THR A 386 6.27 -24.87 -2.77
CA THR A 386 6.10 -23.96 -1.64
C THR A 386 7.45 -23.49 -1.16
N VAL A 387 7.63 -22.16 -1.08
CA VAL A 387 8.84 -21.50 -0.57
C VAL A 387 8.45 -20.55 0.56
N VAL A 388 9.31 -20.47 1.58
CA VAL A 388 9.11 -19.57 2.73
C VAL A 388 9.81 -18.24 2.47
N TRP A 389 9.03 -17.17 2.46
CA TRP A 389 9.57 -15.82 2.42
C TRP A 389 9.80 -15.31 3.85
N ARG A 390 11.03 -15.46 4.32
CA ARG A 390 11.46 -15.09 5.66
C ARG A 390 11.49 -13.58 5.87
N GLN A 391 11.36 -13.17 7.12
CA GLN A 391 11.51 -11.76 7.49
C GLN A 391 12.94 -11.27 7.17
N GLY A 392 13.06 -10.06 6.57
CA GLY A 392 14.36 -9.48 6.18
C GLY A 392 14.96 -10.03 4.88
N ARG A 393 14.38 -11.08 4.29
CA ARG A 393 14.80 -11.60 2.98
C ARG A 393 14.11 -10.83 1.85
N PRO A 394 14.83 -10.40 0.78
CA PRO A 394 14.22 -9.81 -0.40
C PRO A 394 13.19 -10.75 -1.05
N LEU A 395 12.08 -10.20 -1.53
CA LEU A 395 11.04 -10.97 -2.22
C LEU A 395 11.60 -11.64 -3.50
N ALA A 396 12.48 -10.94 -4.21
CA ALA A 396 13.11 -11.42 -5.43
C ALA A 396 13.82 -12.78 -5.23
N GLU A 397 14.56 -12.95 -4.13
CA GLU A 397 15.26 -14.21 -3.83
C GLU A 397 14.28 -15.37 -3.56
N ALA A 398 13.20 -15.11 -2.82
CA ALA A 398 12.19 -16.13 -2.55
C ALA A 398 11.48 -16.57 -3.84
N LEU A 399 11.25 -15.65 -4.77
CA LEU A 399 10.66 -15.95 -6.07
C LEU A 399 11.62 -16.69 -7.00
N GLU A 400 12.93 -16.39 -6.96
CA GLU A 400 13.94 -17.14 -7.71
C GLU A 400 14.01 -18.59 -7.22
N GLU A 401 13.98 -18.80 -5.91
CA GLU A 401 13.91 -20.14 -5.31
C GLU A 401 12.63 -20.88 -5.76
N LEU A 402 11.48 -20.19 -5.71
CA LEU A 402 10.20 -20.74 -6.12
C LEU A 402 10.19 -21.11 -7.62
N ALA A 403 10.80 -20.28 -8.46
CA ALA A 403 10.93 -20.52 -9.90
C ALA A 403 11.84 -21.71 -10.24
N ALA A 404 12.81 -22.02 -9.37
CA ALA A 404 13.74 -23.13 -9.54
C ALA A 404 13.13 -24.49 -9.14
N VAL A 405 12.07 -24.51 -8.34
CA VAL A 405 11.42 -25.77 -7.91
C VAL A 405 10.67 -26.42 -9.07
N PRO A 406 10.95 -27.71 -9.40
CA PRO A 406 10.19 -28.42 -10.42
C PRO A 406 8.70 -28.51 -10.07
N ARG A 407 7.84 -28.23 -11.05
CA ARG A 407 6.38 -28.31 -10.92
C ARG A 407 5.83 -29.53 -11.65
N GLY A 408 4.76 -30.13 -11.12
CA GLY A 408 4.02 -31.18 -11.82
C GLY A 408 4.48 -32.62 -11.56
N ALA A 409 5.50 -32.85 -10.73
CA ALA A 409 5.79 -34.18 -10.24
C ALA A 409 4.99 -34.44 -8.94
N ARG A 410 3.83 -35.10 -9.05
CA ARG A 410 3.23 -35.70 -7.85
C ARG A 410 4.26 -36.64 -7.23
N LEU A 411 4.81 -36.27 -6.08
CA LEU A 411 5.60 -37.21 -5.30
C LEU A 411 4.66 -38.37 -4.88
N ARG A 412 4.84 -39.52 -5.51
CA ARG A 412 4.15 -40.78 -5.18
C ARG A 412 4.55 -41.27 -3.81
#